data_fae2db05299df939ae6d15d5a28d0ba2
#
_entry.id   fae2db05299df939ae6d15d5a28d0ba2
#
_cell.length_a   1.000
_cell.length_b   1.000
_cell.length_c   1.000
_cell.angle_alpha   90.00
_cell.angle_beta   90.00
_cell.angle_gamma   90.00
#
_symmetry.space_group_name_H-M   'P 1'
#
loop_
_entity.id
_entity.type
_entity.pdbx_description
1 polymer ?
#
loop_
_entity_poly.entity_id
_entity_poly.type
_entity_poly.pdbx_seq_one_letter_code
_entity_poly.pdbx_strand_id
1 'polypeptide(L)'
;MYSYRAKFYWTFGSINVPIYASSYFELPKAGEPCGKWCYSRVFNPTKLALERFLAQIEGGTHCLVFPAEMAAITSVVELVKPGEEIISISK
;
A
#
# COMPACT_ATOMS: atom_id res chain seq x y z
N MET A 1 -14.40 -6.59 -9.80
CA MET A 1 -13.06 -7.10 -10.13
C MET A 1 -12.52 -6.52 -11.44
N TYR A 2 -13.31 -6.37 -12.47
CA TYR A 2 -12.88 -5.91 -13.79
C TYR A 2 -12.56 -4.41 -13.91
N SER A 3 -13.22 -3.54 -13.16
CA SER A 3 -12.98 -2.09 -13.22
C SER A 3 -11.61 -1.67 -12.67
N TYR A 4 -10.97 -2.55 -11.89
CA TYR A 4 -9.69 -2.31 -11.26
C TYR A 4 -8.51 -2.53 -12.22
N ARG A 5 -8.62 -3.52 -13.08
CA ARG A 5 -7.64 -3.77 -14.13
C ARG A 5 -7.44 -2.55 -15.04
N ALA A 6 -8.50 -1.80 -15.25
CA ALA A 6 -8.52 -0.81 -16.31
C ALA A 6 -7.63 0.41 -16.07
N LYS A 7 -7.28 0.84 -14.90
CA LYS A 7 -6.58 2.13 -14.67
C LYS A 7 -5.06 2.05 -14.45
N PHE A 8 -4.49 0.86 -14.30
CA PHE A 8 -3.08 0.71 -13.93
C PHE A 8 -2.13 0.25 -15.05
N TYR A 9 -2.67 -0.30 -16.13
CA TYR A 9 -1.88 -1.16 -17.05
C TYR A 9 -1.47 -0.53 -18.36
N TRP A 10 -1.74 0.74 -18.56
CA TRP A 10 -1.97 1.15 -19.89
C TRP A 10 -0.88 1.77 -20.65
N THR A 11 0.25 2.02 -20.06
CA THR A 11 1.34 2.61 -20.84
C THR A 11 1.77 1.69 -21.97
N PHE A 12 1.66 0.36 -21.80
CA PHE A 12 2.11 -0.59 -22.84
C PHE A 12 1.20 -1.83 -22.98
N GLY A 13 -0.02 -1.79 -22.48
CA GLY A 13 -0.96 -2.91 -22.58
C GLY A 13 -0.55 -4.15 -21.77
N SER A 14 0.20 -4.00 -20.70
CA SER A 14 0.63 -5.14 -19.90
C SER A 14 -0.55 -5.80 -19.19
N ILE A 15 -0.56 -7.14 -19.15
CA ILE A 15 -1.58 -7.94 -18.45
C ILE A 15 -1.31 -7.93 -16.94
N ASN A 16 -0.05 -8.00 -16.55
CA ASN A 16 0.36 -7.97 -15.16
C ASN A 16 0.60 -6.53 -14.68
N VAL A 17 0.53 -6.33 -13.36
CA VAL A 17 0.93 -5.07 -12.74
C VAL A 17 2.41 -4.84 -12.98
N PRO A 18 2.81 -3.72 -13.58
CA PRO A 18 4.22 -3.40 -13.74
C PRO A 18 4.92 -3.24 -12.39
N ILE A 19 6.19 -3.62 -12.33
CA ILE A 19 7.04 -3.39 -11.16
C ILE A 19 7.64 -1.99 -11.29
N TYR A 20 7.19 -1.06 -10.45
CA TYR A 20 7.72 0.28 -10.37
C TYR A 20 8.86 0.35 -9.35
N ALA A 21 10.07 0.22 -9.83
CA ALA A 21 11.29 0.29 -9.00
C ALA A 21 11.75 1.74 -8.72
N SER A 22 11.01 2.73 -9.18
CA SER A 22 11.32 4.13 -8.97
C SER A 22 11.19 4.53 -7.51
N SER A 23 12.19 5.25 -6.98
CA SER A 23 12.13 5.86 -5.65
C SER A 23 11.31 7.14 -5.66
N TYR A 24 11.47 7.96 -6.69
CA TYR A 24 10.78 9.23 -6.88
C TYR A 24 9.98 9.22 -8.17
N PHE A 25 8.89 9.97 -8.16
CA PHE A 25 8.06 10.22 -9.32
C PHE A 25 8.15 11.69 -9.70
N GLU A 26 7.84 12.01 -10.95
CA GLU A 26 7.85 13.37 -11.45
C GLU A 26 6.92 14.27 -10.65
N LEU A 27 7.41 15.42 -10.25
CA LEU A 27 6.62 16.46 -9.61
C LEU A 27 6.07 17.40 -10.68
N PRO A 28 4.79 17.77 -10.62
CA PRO A 28 4.19 18.64 -11.63
C PRO A 28 4.87 20.02 -11.69
N LYS A 29 5.31 20.53 -10.53
CA LYS A 29 6.01 21.81 -10.42
C LYS A 29 6.71 21.94 -9.08
N ALA A 30 7.83 22.66 -9.06
CA ALA A 30 8.54 22.96 -7.83
C ALA A 30 7.65 23.76 -6.86
N GLY A 31 7.57 23.31 -5.59
CA GLY A 31 6.76 23.93 -4.55
C GLY A 31 5.26 23.65 -4.57
N GLU A 32 4.77 22.92 -5.56
CA GLU A 32 3.39 22.45 -5.57
C GLU A 32 3.29 21.08 -4.89
N PRO A 33 2.17 20.78 -4.19
CA PRO A 33 1.94 19.45 -3.66
C PRO A 33 2.02 18.43 -4.78
N CYS A 34 2.80 17.39 -4.57
CA CYS A 34 2.80 16.28 -5.50
C CYS A 34 1.44 15.60 -5.50
N GLY A 35 1.08 15.03 -6.64
CA GLY A 35 -0.09 14.17 -6.74
C GLY A 35 0.07 12.90 -5.89
N LYS A 36 -0.70 11.89 -6.22
CA LYS A 36 -0.68 10.60 -5.50
C LYS A 36 0.69 9.92 -5.50
N TRP A 37 1.46 10.10 -6.55
CA TRP A 37 2.76 9.48 -6.75
C TRP A 37 3.86 10.51 -6.59
N CYS A 38 4.57 10.46 -5.48
CA CYS A 38 5.68 11.33 -5.18
C CYS A 38 6.93 10.53 -4.83
N TYR A 39 6.77 9.66 -3.87
CA TYR A 39 7.85 8.91 -3.26
C TYR A 39 7.39 7.51 -2.89
N SER A 40 8.14 6.51 -3.34
CA SER A 40 7.76 5.10 -3.25
C SER A 40 7.52 4.59 -1.84
N ARG A 41 8.22 5.13 -0.84
CA ARG A 41 7.99 4.74 0.57
C ARG A 41 6.59 5.10 1.04
N VAL A 42 6.05 6.20 0.56
CA VAL A 42 4.69 6.64 0.90
C VAL A 42 3.69 5.91 0.00
N PHE A 43 3.78 6.10 -1.30
CA PHE A 43 2.92 5.46 -2.28
C PHE A 43 3.70 4.95 -3.48
N ASN A 44 3.49 3.67 -3.82
CA ASN A 44 4.02 3.04 -5.01
C ASN A 44 2.89 2.27 -5.71
N PRO A 45 2.75 2.37 -7.04
CA PRO A 45 1.69 1.68 -7.76
C PRO A 45 1.70 0.16 -7.58
N THR A 46 2.88 -0.45 -7.55
CA THR A 46 3.04 -1.90 -7.35
C THR A 46 2.60 -2.30 -5.94
N LYS A 47 3.06 -1.58 -4.92
CA LYS A 47 2.65 -1.81 -3.52
C LYS A 47 1.14 -1.65 -3.35
N LEU A 48 0.56 -0.60 -3.89
CA LEU A 48 -0.88 -0.36 -3.80
C LEU A 48 -1.71 -1.46 -4.48
N ALA A 49 -1.23 -2.00 -5.61
CA ALA A 49 -1.90 -3.10 -6.28
C ALA A 49 -1.91 -4.37 -5.40
N LEU A 50 -0.80 -4.67 -4.73
CA LEU A 50 -0.70 -5.78 -3.78
C LEU A 50 -1.64 -5.57 -2.58
N GLU A 51 -1.61 -4.42 -1.95
CA GLU A 51 -2.45 -4.08 -0.80
C GLU A 51 -3.94 -4.26 -1.11
N ARG A 52 -4.37 -3.83 -2.26
CA ARG A 52 -5.76 -3.98 -2.69
C ARG A 52 -6.14 -5.43 -3.01
N PHE A 53 -5.23 -6.16 -3.64
CA PHE A 53 -5.45 -7.56 -3.94
C PHE A 53 -5.58 -8.39 -2.66
N LEU A 54 -4.70 -8.18 -1.69
CA LEU A 54 -4.76 -8.86 -0.39
C LEU A 54 -6.03 -8.49 0.38
N ALA A 55 -6.42 -7.22 0.41
CA ALA A 55 -7.67 -6.81 1.04
C ALA A 55 -8.89 -7.54 0.44
N GLN A 56 -8.92 -7.73 -0.87
CA GLN A 56 -10.00 -8.46 -1.54
C GLN A 56 -10.02 -9.95 -1.17
N ILE A 57 -8.86 -10.61 -1.13
CA ILE A 57 -8.76 -12.04 -0.77
C ILE A 57 -9.22 -12.26 0.66
N GLU A 58 -8.81 -11.41 1.58
CA GLU A 58 -9.15 -11.49 3.00
C GLU A 58 -10.54 -10.95 3.34
N GLY A 59 -11.29 -10.45 2.35
CA GLY A 59 -12.61 -9.86 2.57
C GLY A 59 -12.58 -8.54 3.35
N GLY A 60 -11.41 -7.90 3.44
CA GLY A 60 -11.19 -6.63 4.11
C GLY A 60 -11.42 -5.43 3.20
N THR A 61 -11.57 -4.26 3.80
CA THR A 61 -11.69 -2.98 3.07
C THR A 61 -10.33 -2.37 2.75
N HIS A 62 -9.33 -2.61 3.61
CA HIS A 62 -7.99 -2.04 3.52
C HIS A 62 -6.94 -3.10 3.88
N CYS A 63 -5.77 -2.97 3.29
CA CYS A 63 -4.59 -3.72 3.64
C CYS A 63 -3.38 -2.78 3.57
N LEU A 64 -2.45 -2.94 4.48
CA LEU A 64 -1.16 -2.25 4.48
C LEU A 64 -0.05 -3.29 4.48
N VAL A 65 0.91 -3.10 3.59
CA VAL A 65 2.07 -3.98 3.45
C VAL A 65 3.30 -3.32 4.06
N PHE A 66 4.00 -4.06 4.89
CA PHE A 66 5.21 -3.64 5.59
C PHE A 66 6.42 -4.47 5.15
N PRO A 67 7.64 -3.92 5.16
CA PRO A 67 8.85 -4.63 4.77
C PRO A 67 9.36 -5.59 5.85
N ALA A 68 8.81 -5.52 7.07
CA ALA A 68 9.20 -6.35 8.20
C ALA A 68 7.98 -6.68 9.07
N GLU A 69 7.97 -7.90 9.60
CA GLU A 69 6.92 -8.40 10.49
C GLU A 69 6.70 -7.49 11.71
N MET A 70 7.80 -7.10 12.37
CA MET A 70 7.72 -6.23 13.55
C MET A 70 7.14 -4.85 13.25
N ALA A 71 7.34 -4.33 12.04
CA ALA A 71 6.72 -3.07 11.63
C ALA A 71 5.19 -3.20 11.52
N ALA A 72 4.71 -4.32 11.00
CA ALA A 72 3.28 -4.61 10.93
C ALA A 72 2.67 -4.77 12.33
N ILE A 73 3.32 -5.56 13.20
CA ILE A 73 2.86 -5.78 14.58
C ILE A 73 2.82 -4.46 15.35
N THR A 74 3.87 -3.65 15.28
CA THR A 74 3.93 -2.33 15.95
C THR A 74 2.79 -1.43 15.49
N SER A 75 2.50 -1.39 14.19
CA SER A 75 1.40 -0.59 13.66
C SER A 75 0.04 -1.04 14.17
N VAL A 76 -0.16 -2.35 14.39
CA VAL A 76 -1.39 -2.87 15.01
C VAL A 76 -1.49 -2.44 16.47
N VAL A 77 -0.38 -2.54 17.22
CA VAL A 77 -0.33 -2.13 18.63
C VAL A 77 -0.65 -0.64 18.80
N GLU A 78 -0.21 0.21 17.87
CA GLU A 78 -0.50 1.66 17.89
C GLU A 78 -2.00 2.00 17.72
N LEU A 79 -2.83 1.07 17.26
CA LEU A 79 -4.28 1.27 17.18
C LEU A 79 -4.96 1.20 18.56
N VAL A 80 -4.29 0.63 19.54
CA VAL A 80 -4.83 0.44 20.90
C VAL A 80 -4.70 1.72 21.68
N LYS A 81 -5.81 2.16 22.29
CA LYS A 81 -5.85 3.39 23.07
C LYS A 81 -5.47 3.14 24.54
N PRO A 82 -5.02 4.18 25.26
CA PRO A 82 -4.79 4.05 26.69
C PRO A 82 -6.02 3.54 27.44
N GLY A 83 -5.86 2.47 28.21
CA GLY A 83 -6.93 1.80 28.94
C GLY A 83 -7.56 0.60 28.24
N GLU A 84 -7.18 0.34 26.98
CA GLU A 84 -7.54 -0.88 26.25
C GLU A 84 -6.48 -1.97 26.48
N GLU A 85 -6.89 -3.23 26.33
CA GLU A 85 -6.02 -4.39 26.59
C GLU A 85 -5.74 -5.15 25.29
N ILE A 86 -4.53 -5.71 25.18
CA ILE A 86 -4.13 -6.62 24.10
C ILE A 86 -3.95 -8.00 24.70
N ILE A 87 -4.65 -8.99 24.15
CA ILE A 87 -4.46 -10.39 24.51
C ILE A 87 -3.57 -11.03 23.46
N SER A 88 -2.46 -11.61 23.88
CA SER A 88 -1.52 -12.33 23.05
C SER A 88 -1.34 -13.75 23.54
N ILE A 89 -1.23 -14.69 22.60
CA ILE A 89 -0.90 -16.08 22.92
C ILE A 89 0.62 -16.19 22.99
N SER A 90 1.16 -16.53 24.16
CA SER A 90 2.55 -16.95 24.28
C SER A 90 2.67 -18.45 24.03
N LYS A 91 3.61 -18.84 23.20
CA LYS A 91 4.02 -20.25 23.07
C LYS A 91 5.11 -20.55 24.07
#